data_482e7929fd29c6fbd9b67b9c1bd4384f
#
_entry.id   482e7929fd29c6fbd9b67b9c1bd4384f
#
_cell.length_a   1.000
_cell.length_b   1.000
_cell.length_c   1.000
_cell.angle_alpha   90.00
_cell.angle_beta   90.00
_cell.angle_gamma   90.00
#
_symmetry.space_group_name_H-M   'P 1'
#
loop_
_entity.id
_entity.type
_entity.pdbx_description
1 polymer ?
#
loop_
_entity_poly.entity_id
_entity_poly.type
_entity_poly.pdbx_seq_one_letter_code
_entity_poly.pdbx_strand_id
1 'polypeptide(L)'
;MDNEFLTRKDLSLKAKGLLACMLCLPPDWRFSIEGLAYINKESESAISSALRELEQFDYLRRSYPRTEDGKIANAVYTICDIPIVEYEALHGESDDALN
;
A
#
# COMPACT_ATOMS: atom_id res chain seq x y z
N MET A 1 -3.01 8.56 -12.04
CA MET A 1 -2.43 7.29 -11.55
C MET A 1 -1.58 6.69 -12.65
N ASP A 2 -0.34 6.36 -12.32
CA ASP A 2 0.51 5.58 -13.21
C ASP A 2 0.01 4.15 -13.22
N ASN A 3 -0.17 3.55 -14.37
CA ASN A 3 -0.75 2.21 -14.49
C ASN A 3 0.26 1.15 -14.94
N GLU A 4 1.54 1.48 -14.91
CA GLU A 4 2.57 0.57 -15.36
C GLU A 4 2.58 -0.75 -14.57
N PHE A 5 2.24 -0.69 -13.27
CA PHE A 5 2.19 -1.90 -12.46
C PHE A 5 1.18 -2.93 -12.99
N LEU A 6 0.15 -2.48 -13.70
CA LEU A 6 -0.86 -3.38 -14.26
C LEU A 6 -0.31 -4.26 -15.38
N THR A 7 0.81 -3.86 -15.99
CA THR A 7 1.42 -4.64 -17.07
C THR A 7 2.60 -5.49 -16.60
N ARG A 8 2.98 -5.40 -15.33
CA ARG A 8 4.10 -6.19 -14.81
C ARG A 8 3.76 -7.67 -14.82
N LYS A 9 4.70 -8.48 -15.30
CA LYS A 9 4.50 -9.93 -15.36
C LYS A 9 4.82 -10.62 -14.04
N ASP A 10 5.51 -9.93 -13.15
CA ASP A 10 5.94 -10.49 -11.86
C ASP A 10 4.97 -10.18 -10.72
N LEU A 11 3.90 -9.42 -10.98
CA LEU A 11 2.83 -9.21 -10.01
C LEU A 11 1.63 -10.08 -10.35
N SER A 12 1.02 -10.68 -9.33
CA SER A 12 -0.22 -11.44 -9.53
C SER A 12 -1.37 -10.50 -9.89
N LEU A 13 -2.38 -11.05 -10.55
CA LEU A 13 -3.59 -10.29 -10.88
C LEU A 13 -4.28 -9.81 -9.60
N LYS A 14 -4.26 -10.63 -8.55
CA LYS A 14 -4.83 -10.29 -7.25
C LYS A 14 -4.16 -9.04 -6.66
N ALA A 15 -2.83 -9.01 -6.67
CA ALA A 15 -2.09 -7.86 -6.16
C ALA A 15 -2.34 -6.61 -7.00
N LYS A 16 -2.34 -6.76 -8.32
CA LYS A 16 -2.63 -5.65 -9.24
C LYS A 16 -4.02 -5.05 -8.98
N GLY A 17 -5.01 -5.93 -8.87
CA GLY A 17 -6.39 -5.51 -8.62
C GLY A 17 -6.55 -4.82 -7.27
N LEU A 18 -5.91 -5.36 -6.24
CA LEU A 18 -5.98 -4.76 -4.92
C LEU A 18 -5.32 -3.38 -4.91
N LEU A 19 -4.14 -3.24 -5.50
CA LEU A 19 -3.47 -1.95 -5.55
C LEU A 19 -4.31 -0.92 -6.29
N ALA A 20 -4.87 -1.29 -7.45
CA ALA A 20 -5.74 -0.39 -8.19
C ALA A 20 -6.94 0.05 -7.36
N CYS A 21 -7.54 -0.89 -6.64
CA CYS A 21 -8.66 -0.59 -5.74
C CYS A 21 -8.25 0.41 -4.67
N MET A 22 -7.13 0.17 -3.99
CA MET A 22 -6.66 1.03 -2.91
C MET A 22 -6.35 2.44 -3.40
N LEU A 23 -5.76 2.56 -4.59
CA LEU A 23 -5.42 3.85 -5.16
C LEU A 23 -6.65 4.67 -5.55
N CYS A 24 -7.77 4.02 -5.77
CA CYS A 24 -9.03 4.68 -6.13
C CYS A 24 -9.88 5.09 -4.92
N LEU A 25 -9.53 4.64 -3.72
CA LEU A 25 -10.29 4.99 -2.52
C LEU A 25 -10.01 6.42 -2.08
N PRO A 26 -10.94 7.06 -1.35
CA PRO A 26 -10.73 8.42 -0.88
C PRO A 26 -9.48 8.58 -0.02
N PRO A 27 -8.84 9.75 -0.02
CA PRO A 27 -7.59 9.95 0.72
C PRO A 27 -7.70 9.72 2.24
N ASP A 28 -8.90 9.87 2.79
CA ASP A 28 -9.13 9.67 4.22
C ASP A 28 -9.57 8.24 4.56
N TRP A 29 -9.60 7.35 3.58
CA TRP A 29 -9.96 5.96 3.79
C TRP A 29 -8.92 5.28 4.69
N ARG A 30 -9.41 4.59 5.71
CA ARG A 30 -8.54 3.83 6.61
C ARG A 30 -8.50 2.39 6.16
N PHE A 31 -7.32 1.95 5.73
CA PHE A 31 -7.14 0.60 5.24
C PHE A 31 -7.09 -0.40 6.39
N SER A 32 -7.74 -1.53 6.19
CA SER A 32 -7.63 -2.69 7.06
C SER A 32 -7.87 -3.93 6.21
N ILE A 33 -7.36 -5.06 6.68
CA ILE A 33 -7.57 -6.34 5.99
C ILE A 33 -9.06 -6.65 5.93
N GLU A 34 -9.77 -6.47 7.05
CA GLU A 34 -11.20 -6.74 7.12
C GLU A 34 -12.00 -5.86 6.16
N GLY A 35 -11.70 -4.56 6.14
CA GLY A 35 -12.39 -3.62 5.27
C GLY A 35 -12.14 -3.89 3.80
N LEU A 36 -10.89 -4.17 3.44
CA LEU A 36 -10.55 -4.49 2.05
C LEU A 36 -11.21 -5.79 1.60
N ALA A 37 -11.28 -6.79 2.48
CA ALA A 37 -11.96 -8.04 2.16
C ALA A 37 -13.44 -7.80 1.93
N TYR A 38 -14.06 -6.98 2.76
CA TYR A 38 -15.49 -6.69 2.69
C TYR A 38 -15.86 -6.02 1.36
N ILE A 39 -15.13 -4.98 0.99
CA ILE A 39 -15.49 -4.21 -0.21
C ILE A 39 -15.11 -4.91 -1.50
N ASN A 40 -14.29 -5.96 -1.45
CA ASN A 40 -13.82 -6.67 -2.64
C ASN A 40 -14.39 -8.09 -2.77
N LYS A 41 -15.26 -8.50 -1.87
CA LYS A 41 -15.80 -9.85 -1.86
C LYS A 41 -14.69 -10.90 -1.89
N GLU A 42 -13.69 -10.71 -1.03
CA GLU A 42 -12.53 -11.58 -0.92
C GLU A 42 -12.37 -12.04 0.53
N SER A 43 -11.64 -13.13 0.72
CA SER A 43 -11.30 -13.57 2.07
C SER A 43 -10.19 -12.69 2.64
N GLU A 44 -10.12 -12.61 3.97
CA GLU A 44 -9.03 -11.89 4.62
C GLU A 44 -7.68 -12.50 4.30
N SER A 45 -7.63 -13.82 4.14
CA SER A 45 -6.41 -14.53 3.75
C SER A 45 -5.93 -14.09 2.37
N ALA A 46 -6.83 -13.96 1.41
CA ALA A 46 -6.48 -13.49 0.06
C ALA A 46 -5.98 -12.04 0.10
N ILE A 47 -6.64 -11.18 0.86
CA ILE A 47 -6.20 -9.79 1.01
C ILE A 47 -4.82 -9.73 1.66
N SER A 48 -4.62 -10.48 2.74
CA SER A 48 -3.34 -10.50 3.45
C SER A 48 -2.20 -10.94 2.54
N SER A 49 -2.43 -11.97 1.73
CA SER A 49 -1.44 -12.46 0.77
C SER A 49 -1.11 -11.42 -0.28
N ALA A 50 -2.13 -10.74 -0.81
CA ALA A 50 -1.93 -9.69 -1.81
C ALA A 50 -1.19 -8.49 -1.24
N LEU A 51 -1.49 -8.10 -0.01
CA LEU A 51 -0.79 -7.00 0.66
C LEU A 51 0.69 -7.33 0.84
N ARG A 52 1.00 -8.56 1.24
CA ARG A 52 2.41 -8.98 1.39
C ARG A 52 3.15 -8.95 0.06
N GLU A 53 2.48 -9.33 -1.02
CA GLU A 53 3.08 -9.26 -2.35
C GLU A 53 3.38 -7.81 -2.73
N LEU A 54 2.44 -6.89 -2.48
CA LEU A 54 2.65 -5.48 -2.75
C LEU A 54 3.79 -4.89 -1.93
N GLU A 55 3.94 -5.33 -0.68
CA GLU A 55 5.07 -4.93 0.16
C GLU A 55 6.39 -5.43 -0.41
N GLN A 56 6.39 -6.66 -0.91
CA GLN A 56 7.59 -7.26 -1.49
C GLN A 56 8.10 -6.48 -2.70
N PHE A 57 7.18 -5.95 -3.50
CA PHE A 57 7.52 -5.15 -4.69
C PHE A 57 7.55 -3.65 -4.42
N ASP A 58 7.41 -3.28 -3.15
CA ASP A 58 7.53 -1.89 -2.66
C ASP A 58 6.46 -0.93 -3.19
N TYR A 59 5.27 -1.44 -3.47
CA TYR A 59 4.10 -0.59 -3.76
C TYR A 59 3.34 -0.23 -2.49
N LEU A 60 3.64 -0.92 -1.40
CA LEU A 60 2.98 -0.75 -0.12
C LEU A 60 4.01 -0.83 1.00
N ARG A 61 3.86 0.06 1.96
CA ARG A 61 4.58 -0.05 3.25
C ARG A 61 3.55 0.09 4.35
N ARG A 62 3.64 -0.78 5.33
CA ARG A 62 2.78 -0.71 6.51
C ARG A 62 3.64 -0.49 7.73
N SER A 63 3.22 0.41 8.59
CA SER A 63 3.87 0.62 9.87
C SER A 63 2.84 0.46 10.99
N TYR A 64 3.32 0.10 12.16
CA TYR A 64 2.48 -0.16 13.32
C TYR A 64 2.97 0.72 14.46
N PRO A 65 2.60 2.03 14.44
CA PRO A 65 3.08 2.94 15.47
C PRO A 65 2.52 2.55 16.84
N ARG A 66 3.30 2.81 17.87
CA ARG A 66 2.86 2.57 19.25
C ARG A 66 2.30 3.85 19.82
N THR A 67 1.27 3.70 20.65
CA THR A 67 0.74 4.83 21.39
C THR A 67 1.61 5.09 22.63
N GLU A 68 1.37 6.21 23.29
CA GLU A 68 2.14 6.60 24.48
C GLU A 68 2.08 5.57 25.58
N ASP A 69 1.00 4.81 25.67
CA ASP A 69 0.84 3.77 26.70
C ASP A 69 1.47 2.43 26.29
N GLY A 70 2.21 2.41 25.19
CA GLY A 70 2.91 1.22 24.73
C GLY A 70 2.07 0.27 23.90
N LYS A 71 0.82 0.58 23.65
CA LYS A 71 -0.05 -0.26 22.82
C LYS A 71 0.25 0.00 21.36
N ILE A 72 0.03 -1.02 20.52
CA ILE A 72 0.20 -0.89 19.08
C ILE A 72 -1.06 -0.25 18.51
N ALA A 73 -0.87 0.88 17.82
CA ALA A 73 -1.96 1.54 17.12
C ALA A 73 -2.31 0.78 15.84
N ASN A 74 -3.40 1.19 15.17
CA ASN A 74 -3.77 0.62 13.89
C ASN A 74 -2.65 0.84 12.87
N ALA A 75 -2.52 -0.10 11.94
CA ALA A 75 -1.51 -0.01 10.90
C ALA A 75 -1.71 1.23 10.05
N VAL A 76 -0.62 1.90 9.73
CA VAL A 76 -0.61 3.01 8.77
C VAL A 76 -0.10 2.46 7.45
N TYR A 77 -0.89 2.66 6.39
CA TYR A 77 -0.59 2.17 5.05
C TYR A 77 -0.09 3.31 4.19
N THR A 78 1.04 3.10 3.54
CA THR A 78 1.55 4.00 2.52
C THR A 78 1.52 3.24 1.20
N ILE A 79 0.81 3.76 0.22
CA ILE A 79 0.68 3.11 -1.09
C ILE A 79 1.11 4.07 -2.19
N CYS A 80 1.59 3.50 -3.28
CA CYS A 80 2.02 4.29 -4.43
C CYS A 80 1.79 3.47 -5.71
N ASP A 81 1.58 4.16 -6.82
CA ASP A 81 1.39 3.54 -8.13
C ASP A 81 2.71 3.19 -8.83
N ILE A 82 3.84 3.59 -8.25
CA ILE A 82 5.17 3.17 -8.63
C ILE A 82 5.86 2.66 -7.36
N PRO A 83 6.95 1.89 -7.46
CA PRO A 83 7.67 1.48 -6.26
C PRO A 83 8.02 2.69 -5.39
N ILE A 84 7.79 2.57 -4.10
CA ILE A 84 7.93 3.70 -3.18
C ILE A 84 9.36 4.25 -3.19
N VAL A 85 10.35 3.37 -3.33
CA VAL A 85 11.75 3.81 -3.41
C VAL A 85 11.97 4.70 -4.63
N GLU A 86 11.30 4.42 -5.75
CA GLU A 86 11.39 5.27 -6.94
C GLU A 86 10.69 6.61 -6.72
N TYR A 87 9.52 6.57 -6.08
CA TYR A 87 8.81 7.79 -5.73
C TYR A 87 9.67 8.68 -4.83
N GLU A 88 10.31 8.10 -3.84
CA GLU A 88 11.19 8.83 -2.94
C GLU A 88 12.38 9.45 -3.68
N ALA A 89 12.94 8.73 -4.65
CA ALA A 89 14.03 9.25 -5.46
C ALA A 89 13.61 10.46 -6.30
N LEU A 90 12.35 10.46 -6.76
CA LEU A 90 11.83 11.57 -7.59
C LEU A 90 11.41 12.77 -6.76
N HIS A 91 11.00 12.58 -5.51
CA HIS A 91 10.38 13.64 -4.69
C HIS A 91 11.11 13.89 -3.37
N GLY A 92 11.65 12.85 -2.77
CA GLY A 92 12.27 12.96 -1.45
C GLY A 92 13.51 13.80 -1.40
N GLU A 93 14.28 13.83 -2.47
CA GLU A 93 15.54 14.60 -2.52
C GLU A 93 15.32 16.09 -2.42
N SER A 94 14.20 16.58 -2.93
CA SER A 94 13.92 18.00 -2.80
C SER A 94 13.72 18.40 -1.34
N ASP A 95 13.21 17.51 -0.53
CA ASP A 95 13.07 17.75 0.90
C ASP A 95 14.43 17.76 1.57
N ASP A 96 15.29 16.83 1.22
CA ASP A 96 16.65 16.77 1.75
C ASP A 96 17.45 17.97 1.31
N ALA A 97 17.27 18.41 0.09
CA ALA A 97 17.99 19.59 -0.43
C ALA A 97 17.59 20.87 0.29
N LEU A 98 16.38 20.92 0.82
CA LEU A 98 15.89 22.08 1.55
C LEU A 98 16.39 22.14 2.99
N ASN A 99 16.89 21.05 3.47
CA ASN A 99 17.37 20.92 4.84
C ASN A 99 18.87 21.07 4.91
#